data_b0e6c5912d886eeb169a41bb42eb0a61
#
_entry.id   b0e6c5912d886eeb169a41bb42eb0a61
#
_cell.length_a   1.000
_cell.length_b   1.000
_cell.length_c   1.000
_cell.angle_alpha   90.00
_cell.angle_beta   90.00
_cell.angle_gamma   90.00
#
_symmetry.space_group_name_H-M   'P 1'
#
loop_
_entity.id
_entity.type
_entity.pdbx_description
1 polymer ?
#
loop_
_entity_poly.entity_id
_entity_poly.type
_entity_poly.pdbx_seq_one_letter_code
_entity_poly.pdbx_strand_id
1 'polypeptide(L)'
;HVKLSPKEPDKIDHILVNGAECEPYITSDYRRMMEEPESIVGGLEVILKAFPKAVGCICIEDNKPDCIARMKEAIKGKERMEVRELKTKYPQGGERTLIYAVTGREINSTMLPADVGCVVDNVETVTSVYKAVILGQPVISRNVTVTGDGIRTPKNFSVLTGTDLSELVDAAGGLKEKIAKAISGGPMMGFALYDLHIPCTKTTSSLLFLERDAVSEAKQIQTACINCGRCVS
;
A
#
# COMPACT_ATOMS: atom_id res chain seq x y z
N HIS A 1 -12.34 -1.27 10.17
CA HIS A 1 -12.55 -1.20 11.62
C HIS A 1 -12.13 -2.47 12.35
N VAL A 2 -12.06 -3.60 11.67
CA VAL A 2 -11.65 -4.89 12.28
C VAL A 2 -10.29 -4.79 12.97
N LYS A 3 -9.28 -4.22 12.30
CA LYS A 3 -7.92 -4.05 12.84
C LYS A 3 -7.88 -3.10 14.04
N LEU A 4 -8.73 -2.07 14.05
CA LEU A 4 -8.80 -1.07 15.13
C LEU A 4 -9.75 -1.48 16.28
N SER A 5 -10.29 -2.71 16.25
CA SER A 5 -11.12 -3.28 17.30
C SER A 5 -10.61 -4.65 17.74
N PRO A 6 -9.33 -4.75 18.19
CA PRO A 6 -8.78 -6.01 18.65
C PRO A 6 -9.48 -6.44 19.95
N LYS A 7 -9.46 -7.75 20.24
CA LYS A 7 -10.07 -8.30 21.45
C LYS A 7 -9.43 -7.76 22.75
N GLU A 8 -8.15 -7.46 22.70
CA GLU A 8 -7.35 -6.99 23.82
C GLU A 8 -6.62 -5.68 23.45
N PRO A 9 -7.32 -4.53 23.41
CA PRO A 9 -6.74 -3.26 22.98
C PRO A 9 -5.58 -2.79 23.86
N ASP A 10 -5.60 -3.16 25.14
CA ASP A 10 -4.54 -2.83 26.10
C ASP A 10 -3.20 -3.51 25.83
N LYS A 11 -3.18 -4.56 25.03
CA LYS A 11 -1.96 -5.25 24.58
C LYS A 11 -1.30 -4.58 23.38
N ILE A 12 -2.00 -3.67 22.69
CA ILE A 12 -1.45 -2.98 21.53
C ILE A 12 -0.46 -1.91 21.98
N ASP A 13 0.78 -2.06 21.58
CA ASP A 13 1.87 -1.15 21.90
C ASP A 13 2.54 -0.53 20.63
N HIS A 14 2.18 -1.02 19.42
CA HIS A 14 2.65 -0.45 18.17
C HIS A 14 1.51 -0.29 17.15
N ILE A 15 1.42 0.91 16.58
CA ILE A 15 0.60 1.21 15.40
C ILE A 15 1.55 1.46 14.24
N LEU A 16 1.61 0.51 13.30
CA LEU A 16 2.49 0.57 12.14
C LEU A 16 1.73 1.14 10.94
N VAL A 17 2.11 2.34 10.52
CA VAL A 17 1.58 2.98 9.30
C VAL A 17 2.45 2.53 8.14
N ASN A 18 1.90 1.68 7.29
CA ASN A 18 2.60 1.12 6.15
C ASN A 18 2.64 2.12 4.99
N GLY A 19 3.77 2.77 4.82
CA GLY A 19 4.17 3.62 3.70
C GLY A 19 5.34 3.01 2.90
N ALA A 20 5.60 1.70 3.04
CA ALA A 20 6.67 1.03 2.32
C ALA A 20 6.48 1.09 0.81
N GLU A 21 5.23 0.89 0.32
CA GLU A 21 4.88 0.88 -1.11
C GLU A 21 5.86 0.02 -1.91
N CYS A 22 5.99 -1.25 -1.49
CA CYS A 22 6.98 -2.18 -2.05
C CYS A 22 6.59 -2.79 -3.40
N GLU A 23 5.35 -2.59 -3.87
CA GLU A 23 4.90 -3.01 -5.20
C GLU A 23 5.53 -2.13 -6.28
N PRO A 24 6.25 -2.70 -7.26
CA PRO A 24 6.79 -1.93 -8.38
C PRO A 24 5.70 -1.19 -9.15
N TYR A 25 6.05 -0.06 -9.75
CA TYR A 25 5.19 0.82 -10.55
C TYR A 25 4.17 1.66 -9.77
N ILE A 26 3.80 1.31 -8.54
CA ILE A 26 2.81 2.05 -7.75
C ILE A 26 3.50 3.23 -7.06
N THR A 27 2.84 4.40 -7.06
CA THR A 27 3.35 5.65 -6.46
C THR A 27 2.26 6.45 -5.74
N SER A 28 1.09 5.85 -5.50
CA SER A 28 -0.04 6.53 -4.84
C SER A 28 0.23 6.84 -3.37
N ASP A 29 0.89 5.94 -2.64
CA ASP A 29 1.25 6.13 -1.24
C ASP A 29 2.38 7.17 -1.10
N TYR A 30 3.37 7.12 -2.00
CA TYR A 30 4.42 8.14 -2.10
C TYR A 30 3.81 9.54 -2.26
N ARG A 31 2.91 9.72 -3.24
CA ARG A 31 2.24 11.01 -3.47
C ARG A 31 1.42 11.45 -2.26
N ARG A 32 0.73 10.52 -1.60
CA ARG A 32 -0.02 10.80 -0.38
C ARG A 32 0.87 11.32 0.74
N MET A 33 2.01 10.69 0.98
CA MET A 33 2.98 11.12 1.99
C MET A 33 3.60 12.49 1.68
N MET A 34 3.83 12.79 0.40
CA MET A 34 4.40 14.07 -0.02
C MET A 34 3.38 15.22 0.02
N GLU A 35 2.13 14.97 -0.38
CA GLU A 35 1.12 16.01 -0.59
C GLU A 35 0.24 16.25 0.63
N GLU A 36 -0.09 15.21 1.41
CA GLU A 36 -1.01 15.28 2.55
C GLU A 36 -0.42 14.67 3.84
N PRO A 37 0.85 14.96 4.22
CA PRO A 37 1.46 14.34 5.40
C PRO A 37 0.70 14.66 6.69
N GLU A 38 0.10 15.85 6.79
CA GLU A 38 -0.68 16.30 7.94
C GLU A 38 -1.93 15.42 8.15
N SER A 39 -2.54 14.91 7.06
CA SER A 39 -3.67 13.99 7.13
C SER A 39 -3.26 12.61 7.66
N ILE A 40 -2.06 12.16 7.32
CA ILE A 40 -1.50 10.90 7.85
C ILE A 40 -1.20 11.05 9.34
N VAL A 41 -0.53 12.12 9.73
CA VAL A 41 -0.20 12.41 11.13
C VAL A 41 -1.46 12.55 11.96
N GLY A 42 -2.45 13.34 11.48
CA GLY A 42 -3.73 13.54 12.17
C GLY A 42 -4.53 12.24 12.30
N GLY A 43 -4.50 11.37 11.29
CA GLY A 43 -5.14 10.06 11.36
C GLY A 43 -4.46 9.13 12.36
N LEU A 44 -3.13 9.16 12.42
CA LEU A 44 -2.38 8.41 13.42
C LEU A 44 -2.64 8.93 14.83
N GLU A 45 -2.76 10.25 15.03
CA GLU A 45 -3.17 10.84 16.32
C GLU A 45 -4.53 10.33 16.79
N VAL A 46 -5.51 10.24 15.87
CA VAL A 46 -6.83 9.70 16.17
C VAL A 46 -6.73 8.24 16.61
N ILE A 47 -5.96 7.42 15.88
CA ILE A 47 -5.77 6.01 16.21
C ILE A 47 -5.08 5.86 17.58
N LEU A 48 -4.03 6.64 17.85
CA LEU A 48 -3.29 6.60 19.11
C LEU A 48 -4.12 7.02 20.34
N LYS A 49 -5.23 7.76 20.15
CA LYS A 49 -6.19 8.01 21.26
C LYS A 49 -6.92 6.74 21.68
N ALA A 50 -7.21 5.83 20.73
CA ALA A 50 -7.83 4.54 21.04
C ALA A 50 -6.83 3.54 21.68
N PHE A 51 -5.52 3.76 21.46
CA PHE A 51 -4.44 2.91 21.96
C PHE A 51 -3.42 3.74 22.77
N PRO A 52 -3.73 4.07 24.03
CA PRO A 52 -2.95 5.03 24.82
C PRO A 52 -1.51 4.56 25.13
N LYS A 53 -1.26 3.24 25.11
CA LYS A 53 0.07 2.65 25.35
C LYS A 53 0.92 2.55 24.09
N ALA A 54 0.31 2.73 22.90
CA ALA A 54 0.99 2.50 21.63
C ALA A 54 1.86 3.68 21.18
N VAL A 55 2.93 3.33 20.48
CA VAL A 55 3.74 4.23 19.65
C VAL A 55 3.34 4.06 18.20
N GLY A 56 3.18 5.17 17.49
CA GLY A 56 2.89 5.20 16.06
C GLY A 56 4.17 5.24 15.24
N CYS A 57 4.39 4.25 14.40
CA CYS A 57 5.58 4.15 13.53
C CYS A 57 5.16 4.31 12.07
N ILE A 58 5.59 5.37 11.40
CA ILE A 58 5.39 5.56 9.95
C ILE A 58 6.56 4.91 9.24
N CYS A 59 6.28 3.83 8.51
CA CYS A 59 7.28 2.91 7.97
C CYS A 59 7.48 3.17 6.48
N ILE A 60 8.68 3.61 6.07
CA ILE A 60 8.98 4.05 4.70
C ILE A 60 10.29 3.39 4.25
N GLU A 61 10.35 2.91 3.00
CA GLU A 61 11.58 2.35 2.43
C GLU A 61 12.64 3.42 2.12
N ASP A 62 13.92 3.05 2.27
CA ASP A 62 15.09 3.91 2.11
C ASP A 62 15.30 4.46 0.67
N ASN A 63 14.56 3.93 -0.30
CA ASN A 63 14.49 4.47 -1.66
C ASN A 63 13.61 5.74 -1.80
N LYS A 64 12.99 6.22 -0.72
CA LYS A 64 12.12 7.40 -0.67
C LYS A 64 12.62 8.43 0.37
N PRO A 65 13.86 8.95 0.23
CA PRO A 65 14.48 9.82 1.24
C PRO A 65 13.74 11.14 1.43
N ASP A 66 13.11 11.67 0.40
CA ASP A 66 12.27 12.88 0.43
C ASP A 66 11.00 12.67 1.25
N CYS A 67 10.30 11.52 1.08
CA CYS A 67 9.18 11.13 1.92
C CYS A 67 9.59 10.99 3.40
N ILE A 68 10.73 10.35 3.66
CA ILE A 68 11.25 10.19 5.01
C ILE A 68 11.49 11.56 5.65
N ALA A 69 12.13 12.48 4.93
CA ALA A 69 12.38 13.84 5.41
C ALA A 69 11.06 14.59 5.65
N ARG A 70 10.11 14.51 4.70
CA ARG A 70 8.80 15.16 4.79
C ARG A 70 7.99 14.66 5.99
N MET A 71 7.95 13.34 6.20
CA MET A 71 7.23 12.76 7.33
C MET A 71 7.90 13.03 8.67
N LYS A 72 9.25 13.02 8.74
CA LYS A 72 9.99 13.42 9.95
C LYS A 72 9.67 14.87 10.36
N GLU A 73 9.56 15.79 9.40
CA GLU A 73 9.16 17.17 9.69
C GLU A 73 7.69 17.25 10.16
N ALA A 74 6.79 16.48 9.52
CA ALA A 74 5.36 16.51 9.88
C ALA A 74 5.07 15.96 11.29
N ILE A 75 5.88 15.02 11.81
CA ILE A 75 5.71 14.49 13.18
C ILE A 75 6.49 15.27 14.24
N LYS A 76 7.16 16.35 13.88
CA LYS A 76 7.98 17.12 14.81
C LYS A 76 7.14 17.63 16.00
N GLY A 77 7.62 17.35 17.22
CA GLY A 77 6.90 17.66 18.45
C GLY A 77 5.80 16.66 18.84
N LYS A 78 5.67 15.53 18.15
CA LYS A 78 4.73 14.46 18.48
C LYS A 78 5.43 13.35 19.29
N GLU A 79 5.21 13.30 20.61
CA GLU A 79 5.96 12.43 21.53
C GLU A 79 5.81 10.93 21.28
N ARG A 80 4.66 10.48 20.73
CA ARG A 80 4.37 9.05 20.49
C ARG A 80 4.41 8.67 19.02
N MET A 81 5.15 9.41 18.19
CA MET A 81 5.27 9.13 16.77
C MET A 81 6.73 9.09 16.35
N GLU A 82 7.04 8.18 15.45
CA GLU A 82 8.35 8.08 14.82
C GLU A 82 8.24 7.70 13.34
N VAL A 83 9.28 8.02 12.57
CA VAL A 83 9.44 7.52 11.20
C VAL A 83 10.49 6.41 11.23
N ARG A 84 10.11 5.22 10.77
CA ARG A 84 10.98 4.06 10.62
C ARG A 84 11.42 3.90 9.18
N GLU A 85 12.71 4.04 8.97
CA GLU A 85 13.36 3.78 7.69
C GLU A 85 13.57 2.29 7.52
N LEU A 86 13.09 1.74 6.41
CA LEU A 86 13.15 0.32 6.08
C LEU A 86 14.06 0.09 4.89
N LYS A 87 14.72 -1.07 4.86
CA LYS A 87 15.47 -1.49 3.67
C LYS A 87 14.52 -1.76 2.51
N THR A 88 14.83 -1.22 1.33
CA THR A 88 14.10 -1.50 0.10
C THR A 88 14.25 -2.96 -0.26
N LYS A 89 13.16 -3.71 -0.21
CA LYS A 89 13.07 -5.12 -0.65
C LYS A 89 11.61 -5.54 -0.78
N TYR A 90 11.34 -6.58 -1.55
CA TYR A 90 10.01 -7.18 -1.61
C TYR A 90 9.96 -8.48 -0.80
N PRO A 91 8.93 -8.72 0.02
CA PRO A 91 7.74 -7.88 0.32
C PRO A 91 7.87 -7.08 1.63
N GLN A 92 8.61 -5.97 1.64
CA GLN A 92 8.84 -5.15 2.85
C GLN A 92 7.54 -4.57 3.44
N GLY A 93 6.56 -4.24 2.57
CA GLY A 93 5.21 -3.80 2.98
C GLY A 93 4.28 -4.95 3.38
N GLY A 94 4.71 -6.19 3.32
CA GLY A 94 3.94 -7.32 3.83
C GLY A 94 3.74 -7.20 5.34
N GLU A 95 2.51 -7.37 5.82
CA GLU A 95 2.15 -7.09 7.23
C GLU A 95 3.07 -7.79 8.24
N ARG A 96 3.36 -9.07 8.04
CA ARG A 96 4.25 -9.86 8.92
C ARG A 96 5.71 -9.43 8.81
N THR A 97 6.17 -9.17 7.58
CA THR A 97 7.54 -8.70 7.32
C THR A 97 7.76 -7.33 7.95
N LEU A 98 6.78 -6.44 7.83
CA LEU A 98 6.82 -5.11 8.40
C LEU A 98 6.90 -5.16 9.94
N ILE A 99 6.06 -5.97 10.59
CA ILE A 99 6.10 -6.15 12.03
C ILE A 99 7.46 -6.65 12.49
N TYR A 100 7.99 -7.68 11.82
CA TYR A 100 9.33 -8.19 12.15
C TYR A 100 10.42 -7.13 11.96
N ALA A 101 10.39 -6.39 10.85
CA ALA A 101 11.38 -5.36 10.56
C ALA A 101 11.39 -4.21 11.58
N VAL A 102 10.23 -3.85 12.13
CA VAL A 102 10.09 -2.74 13.07
C VAL A 102 10.28 -3.18 14.53
N THR A 103 9.71 -4.32 14.90
CA THR A 103 9.60 -4.75 16.31
C THR A 103 10.46 -5.97 16.66
N GLY A 104 10.96 -6.71 15.67
CA GLY A 104 11.62 -8.01 15.87
C GLY A 104 10.67 -9.14 16.26
N ARG A 105 9.35 -8.89 16.32
CA ARG A 105 8.36 -9.90 16.70
C ARG A 105 7.99 -10.79 15.53
N GLU A 106 7.89 -12.08 15.79
CA GLU A 106 7.54 -13.07 14.79
C GLU A 106 6.04 -13.41 14.85
N ILE A 107 5.41 -13.56 13.68
CA ILE A 107 4.02 -13.96 13.52
C ILE A 107 3.97 -15.23 12.68
N ASN A 108 3.44 -16.30 13.24
CA ASN A 108 3.19 -17.55 12.53
C ASN A 108 1.89 -17.49 11.68
N SER A 109 1.56 -18.59 11.00
CA SER A 109 0.41 -18.64 10.08
C SER A 109 -0.96 -18.50 10.76
N THR A 110 -1.05 -18.79 12.06
CA THR A 110 -2.32 -18.78 12.83
C THR A 110 -2.52 -17.49 13.62
N MET A 111 -1.48 -16.68 13.79
CA MET A 111 -1.51 -15.42 14.54
C MET A 111 -1.94 -14.24 13.69
N LEU A 112 -2.58 -13.26 14.34
CA LEU A 112 -2.88 -11.93 13.82
C LEU A 112 -1.87 -10.91 14.38
N PRO A 113 -1.69 -9.74 13.73
CA PRO A 113 -0.84 -8.65 14.25
C PRO A 113 -1.15 -8.26 15.69
N ALA A 114 -2.42 -8.26 16.08
CA ALA A 114 -2.85 -7.94 17.44
C ALA A 114 -2.32 -8.93 18.49
N ASP A 115 -2.09 -10.19 18.13
CA ASP A 115 -1.56 -11.21 19.05
C ASP A 115 -0.12 -10.92 19.48
N VAL A 116 0.58 -10.11 18.67
CA VAL A 116 1.93 -9.62 18.97
C VAL A 116 1.95 -8.12 19.32
N GLY A 117 0.83 -7.55 19.72
CA GLY A 117 0.73 -6.17 20.17
C GLY A 117 0.77 -5.12 19.06
N CYS A 118 0.55 -5.49 17.80
CA CYS A 118 0.66 -4.60 16.66
C CYS A 118 -0.67 -4.39 15.93
N VAL A 119 -0.87 -3.18 15.41
CA VAL A 119 -1.86 -2.88 14.37
C VAL A 119 -1.12 -2.35 13.16
N VAL A 120 -1.45 -2.84 11.97
CA VAL A 120 -0.83 -2.40 10.71
C VAL A 120 -1.92 -1.86 9.78
N ASP A 121 -1.80 -0.59 9.42
CA ASP A 121 -2.67 0.07 8.44
C ASP A 121 -1.86 0.80 7.37
N ASN A 122 -2.34 0.80 6.13
CA ASN A 122 -1.72 1.55 5.05
C ASN A 122 -1.92 3.07 5.25
N VAL A 123 -1.01 3.90 4.72
CA VAL A 123 -1.08 5.37 4.79
C VAL A 123 -2.42 5.91 4.28
N GLU A 124 -2.99 5.31 3.25
CA GLU A 124 -4.30 5.71 2.72
C GLU A 124 -5.44 5.41 3.72
N THR A 125 -5.35 4.28 4.44
CA THR A 125 -6.33 3.94 5.49
C THR A 125 -6.25 4.94 6.65
N VAL A 126 -5.04 5.28 7.08
CA VAL A 126 -4.81 6.26 8.16
C VAL A 126 -5.31 7.65 7.76
N THR A 127 -5.04 8.08 6.52
CA THR A 127 -5.61 9.32 5.96
C THR A 127 -7.14 9.29 5.94
N SER A 128 -7.72 8.14 5.59
CA SER A 128 -9.18 7.96 5.60
C SER A 128 -9.77 8.07 7.01
N VAL A 129 -9.06 7.60 8.04
CA VAL A 129 -9.46 7.80 9.44
C VAL A 129 -9.50 9.29 9.79
N TYR A 130 -8.47 10.05 9.41
CA TYR A 130 -8.46 11.51 9.61
C TYR A 130 -9.65 12.17 8.93
N LYS A 131 -9.87 11.89 7.65
CA LYS A 131 -10.97 12.48 6.87
C LYS A 131 -12.32 12.15 7.47
N ALA A 132 -12.53 10.90 7.91
CA ALA A 132 -13.80 10.48 8.49
C ALA A 132 -14.06 11.08 9.88
N VAL A 133 -13.08 11.07 10.77
CA VAL A 133 -13.27 11.47 12.18
C VAL A 133 -13.15 12.98 12.37
N ILE A 134 -12.20 13.62 11.69
CA ILE A 134 -11.92 15.05 11.88
C ILE A 134 -12.71 15.91 10.90
N LEU A 135 -12.82 15.47 9.63
CA LEU A 135 -13.48 16.27 8.60
C LEU A 135 -14.93 15.83 8.31
N GLY A 136 -15.40 14.72 8.90
CA GLY A 136 -16.74 14.18 8.64
C GLY A 136 -16.92 13.65 7.22
N GLN A 137 -15.84 13.35 6.51
CA GLN A 137 -15.85 12.92 5.11
C GLN A 137 -15.76 11.39 5.01
N PRO A 138 -16.76 10.70 4.45
CA PRO A 138 -16.66 9.26 4.21
C PRO A 138 -15.65 8.95 3.10
N VAL A 139 -15.24 7.67 3.01
CA VAL A 139 -14.35 7.21 1.94
C VAL A 139 -15.13 7.14 0.62
N ILE A 140 -15.08 8.21 -0.14
CA ILE A 140 -15.74 8.37 -1.44
C ILE A 140 -14.74 8.57 -2.59
N SER A 141 -13.45 8.70 -2.29
CA SER A 141 -12.39 8.84 -3.29
C SER A 141 -11.16 8.03 -2.91
N ARG A 142 -10.35 7.70 -3.91
CA ARG A 142 -9.09 6.96 -3.77
C ARG A 142 -8.01 7.61 -4.62
N ASN A 143 -6.76 7.52 -4.17
CA ASN A 143 -5.63 7.76 -5.04
C ASN A 143 -5.33 6.48 -5.82
N VAL A 144 -5.26 6.59 -7.15
CA VAL A 144 -5.04 5.47 -8.07
C VAL A 144 -3.87 5.82 -8.99
N THR A 145 -2.87 4.94 -9.02
CA THR A 145 -1.76 5.03 -9.97
C THR A 145 -2.16 4.36 -11.29
N VAL A 146 -2.14 5.10 -12.39
CA VAL A 146 -2.27 4.52 -13.75
C VAL A 146 -0.89 4.53 -14.37
N THR A 147 -0.35 3.34 -14.71
CA THR A 147 1.07 3.18 -15.02
C THR A 147 1.36 1.98 -15.94
N GLY A 148 2.63 1.78 -16.21
CA GLY A 148 3.15 0.71 -17.06
C GLY A 148 3.66 1.21 -18.39
N ASP A 149 4.33 0.34 -19.13
CA ASP A 149 4.86 0.62 -20.47
C ASP A 149 3.75 0.69 -21.53
N GLY A 150 2.57 0.13 -21.25
CA GLY A 150 1.42 0.11 -22.13
C GLY A 150 0.50 1.34 -22.06
N ILE A 151 0.69 2.27 -21.12
CA ILE A 151 -0.06 3.53 -21.02
C ILE A 151 0.76 4.70 -21.59
N ARG A 152 0.09 5.67 -22.23
CA ARG A 152 0.81 6.78 -22.87
C ARG A 152 1.40 7.78 -21.88
N THR A 153 0.63 8.15 -20.85
CA THR A 153 1.04 9.16 -19.87
C THR A 153 0.75 8.68 -18.45
N PRO A 154 1.70 7.96 -17.82
CA PRO A 154 1.53 7.50 -16.44
C PRO A 154 1.24 8.68 -15.49
N LYS A 155 0.23 8.51 -14.63
CA LYS A 155 -0.23 9.53 -13.66
C LYS A 155 -0.82 8.90 -12.41
N ASN A 156 -0.85 9.70 -11.33
CA ASN A 156 -1.70 9.44 -10.17
C ASN A 156 -2.97 10.29 -10.28
N PHE A 157 -4.10 9.71 -9.95
CA PHE A 157 -5.40 10.36 -9.97
C PHE A 157 -6.07 10.28 -8.60
N SER A 158 -6.76 11.34 -8.18
CA SER A 158 -7.76 11.27 -7.13
C SER A 158 -9.11 10.93 -7.77
N VAL A 159 -9.63 9.74 -7.50
CA VAL A 159 -10.75 9.12 -8.21
C VAL A 159 -11.93 8.91 -7.27
N LEU A 160 -13.11 9.28 -7.66
CA LEU A 160 -14.34 8.92 -6.94
C LEU A 160 -14.61 7.42 -7.06
N THR A 161 -15.06 6.81 -5.97
CA THR A 161 -15.52 5.41 -6.03
C THR A 161 -16.75 5.34 -6.95
N GLY A 162 -16.74 4.34 -7.84
CA GLY A 162 -17.78 4.19 -8.87
C GLY A 162 -17.39 4.73 -10.25
N THR A 163 -16.31 5.54 -10.36
CA THR A 163 -15.79 5.96 -11.67
C THR A 163 -15.38 4.75 -12.49
N ASP A 164 -15.74 4.69 -13.75
CA ASP A 164 -15.33 3.66 -14.68
C ASP A 164 -13.81 3.71 -14.91
N LEU A 165 -13.13 2.57 -14.85
CA LEU A 165 -11.67 2.54 -14.99
C LEU A 165 -11.21 2.95 -16.39
N SER A 166 -12.04 2.81 -17.43
CA SER A 166 -11.72 3.27 -18.78
C SER A 166 -11.54 4.79 -18.85
N GLU A 167 -12.30 5.56 -18.04
CA GLU A 167 -12.12 7.03 -17.96
C GLU A 167 -10.72 7.43 -17.47
N LEU A 168 -10.15 6.64 -16.55
CA LEU A 168 -8.78 6.88 -16.06
C LEU A 168 -7.74 6.62 -17.16
N VAL A 169 -7.97 5.60 -17.96
CA VAL A 169 -7.12 5.27 -19.11
C VAL A 169 -7.15 6.41 -20.11
N ASP A 170 -8.33 6.92 -20.44
CA ASP A 170 -8.50 8.04 -21.37
C ASP A 170 -7.82 9.32 -20.84
N ALA A 171 -8.02 9.63 -19.55
CA ALA A 171 -7.38 10.75 -18.86
C ALA A 171 -5.84 10.62 -18.79
N ALA A 172 -5.32 9.38 -18.87
CA ALA A 172 -3.89 9.07 -18.99
C ALA A 172 -3.39 9.04 -20.45
N GLY A 173 -4.17 9.58 -21.38
CA GLY A 173 -3.82 9.68 -22.82
C GLY A 173 -4.09 8.42 -23.63
N GLY A 174 -4.74 7.43 -23.06
CA GLY A 174 -5.10 6.17 -23.72
C GLY A 174 -3.99 5.12 -23.70
N LEU A 175 -4.35 3.91 -24.12
CA LEU A 175 -3.42 2.80 -24.26
C LEU A 175 -2.53 2.96 -25.49
N LYS A 176 -1.38 2.33 -25.49
CA LYS A 176 -0.56 2.11 -26.68
C LYS A 176 -1.15 0.97 -27.54
N GLU A 177 -0.60 0.79 -28.74
CA GLU A 177 -1.15 -0.16 -29.73
C GLU A 177 -1.12 -1.63 -29.29
N LYS A 178 -0.12 -2.01 -28.47
CA LYS A 178 0.03 -3.39 -28.00
C LYS A 178 -0.04 -3.44 -26.49
N ILE A 179 -1.11 -4.04 -25.97
CA ILE A 179 -1.25 -4.35 -24.56
C ILE A 179 -1.41 -5.87 -24.42
N ALA A 180 -0.46 -6.49 -23.75
CA ALA A 180 -0.51 -7.91 -23.46
C ALA A 180 -1.23 -8.20 -22.14
N LYS A 181 -1.23 -7.24 -21.21
CA LYS A 181 -1.83 -7.44 -19.88
C LYS A 181 -2.25 -6.13 -19.22
N ALA A 182 -3.46 -6.13 -18.67
CA ALA A 182 -3.95 -5.11 -17.75
C ALA A 182 -4.11 -5.72 -16.36
N ILE A 183 -3.66 -5.01 -15.32
CA ILE A 183 -3.66 -5.48 -13.93
C ILE A 183 -4.28 -4.41 -13.05
N SER A 184 -5.21 -4.79 -12.20
CA SER A 184 -5.64 -3.97 -11.05
C SER A 184 -4.77 -4.29 -9.85
N GLY A 185 -4.04 -3.31 -9.35
CA GLY A 185 -2.99 -3.48 -8.35
C GLY A 185 -1.59 -3.52 -8.96
N GLY A 186 -0.61 -3.93 -8.17
CA GLY A 186 0.78 -4.08 -8.60
C GLY A 186 1.04 -5.42 -9.31
N PRO A 187 2.23 -5.59 -9.90
CA PRO A 187 2.57 -6.78 -10.67
C PRO A 187 2.70 -8.04 -9.82
N MET A 188 2.90 -7.91 -8.51
CA MET A 188 3.12 -9.03 -7.59
C MET A 188 1.83 -9.50 -6.93
N MET A 189 0.95 -8.60 -6.48
CA MET A 189 -0.26 -8.89 -5.71
C MET A 189 -1.56 -8.55 -6.46
N GLY A 190 -1.48 -7.85 -7.59
CA GLY A 190 -2.64 -7.49 -8.39
C GLY A 190 -3.26 -8.67 -9.13
N PHE A 191 -4.42 -8.44 -9.71
CA PHE A 191 -5.11 -9.43 -10.54
C PHE A 191 -5.33 -8.89 -11.95
N ALA A 192 -5.25 -9.80 -12.93
CA ALA A 192 -5.43 -9.44 -14.34
C ALA A 192 -6.89 -9.03 -14.61
N LEU A 193 -7.04 -7.96 -15.39
CA LEU A 193 -8.32 -7.48 -15.89
C LEU A 193 -8.54 -7.97 -17.34
N TYR A 194 -9.76 -8.35 -17.64
CA TYR A 194 -10.22 -8.65 -19.01
C TYR A 194 -11.16 -7.57 -19.57
N ASP A 195 -11.61 -6.66 -18.70
CA ASP A 195 -12.47 -5.55 -19.05
C ASP A 195 -12.08 -4.32 -18.21
N LEU A 196 -12.20 -3.14 -18.79
CA LEU A 196 -11.95 -1.86 -18.13
C LEU A 196 -13.25 -1.13 -17.75
N HIS A 197 -14.41 -1.59 -18.25
CA HIS A 197 -15.71 -1.04 -17.89
C HIS A 197 -16.19 -1.60 -16.53
N ILE A 198 -15.37 -1.39 -15.52
CA ILE A 198 -15.63 -1.77 -14.14
C ILE A 198 -15.39 -0.55 -13.22
N PRO A 199 -16.14 -0.42 -12.12
CA PRO A 199 -16.02 0.74 -11.27
C PRO A 199 -14.76 0.74 -10.42
N CYS A 200 -14.16 1.91 -10.20
CA CYS A 200 -13.20 2.13 -9.15
C CYS A 200 -13.83 1.83 -7.78
N THR A 201 -13.19 0.98 -7.00
CA THR A 201 -13.66 0.58 -5.67
C THR A 201 -12.79 1.19 -4.56
N LYS A 202 -13.22 1.04 -3.31
CA LYS A 202 -12.42 1.48 -2.14
C LYS A 202 -11.08 0.76 -2.01
N THR A 203 -10.86 -0.34 -2.72
CA THR A 203 -9.62 -1.13 -2.70
C THR A 203 -8.77 -0.97 -3.96
N THR A 204 -9.25 -0.24 -4.96
CA THR A 204 -8.49 0.05 -6.19
C THR A 204 -7.31 0.97 -5.84
N SER A 205 -6.08 0.52 -6.06
CA SER A 205 -4.85 1.28 -5.76
C SER A 205 -4.09 1.66 -7.03
N SER A 206 -4.17 0.84 -8.08
CA SER A 206 -3.47 1.09 -9.34
C SER A 206 -4.06 0.32 -10.51
N LEU A 207 -3.77 0.82 -11.71
CA LEU A 207 -3.97 0.16 -12.99
C LEU A 207 -2.61 0.08 -13.68
N LEU A 208 -2.14 -1.13 -13.95
CA LEU A 208 -0.86 -1.40 -14.60
C LEU A 208 -1.11 -2.03 -15.97
N PHE A 209 -0.56 -1.42 -17.01
CA PHE A 209 -0.67 -1.86 -18.40
C PHE A 209 0.70 -2.25 -18.93
N LEU A 210 0.84 -3.52 -19.35
CA LEU A 210 2.09 -4.09 -19.83
C LEU A 210 2.02 -4.44 -21.31
N GLU A 211 3.04 -4.06 -22.09
CA GLU A 211 3.19 -4.42 -23.49
C GLU A 211 3.60 -5.91 -23.67
N ARG A 212 4.18 -6.53 -22.62
CA ARG A 212 4.55 -7.95 -22.58
C ARG A 212 3.97 -8.63 -21.35
N ASP A 213 3.48 -9.85 -21.51
CA ASP A 213 3.17 -10.75 -20.40
C ASP A 213 4.29 -11.79 -20.21
N ALA A 214 5.35 -11.38 -19.51
CA ALA A 214 6.50 -12.23 -19.23
C ALA A 214 6.11 -13.52 -18.49
N VAL A 215 5.04 -13.51 -17.69
CA VAL A 215 4.53 -14.70 -17.00
C VAL A 215 3.91 -15.70 -17.99
N SER A 216 3.12 -15.21 -18.95
CA SER A 216 2.55 -16.06 -20.00
C SER A 216 3.64 -16.63 -20.90
N GLU A 217 4.61 -15.80 -21.29
CA GLU A 217 5.76 -16.25 -22.10
C GLU A 217 6.58 -17.33 -21.35
N ALA A 218 6.85 -17.15 -20.06
CA ALA A 218 7.57 -18.12 -19.23
C ALA A 218 6.81 -19.45 -19.11
N LYS A 219 5.47 -19.42 -19.04
CA LYS A 219 4.64 -20.64 -19.01
C LYS A 219 4.75 -21.47 -20.28
N GLN A 220 4.94 -20.84 -21.43
CA GLN A 220 5.08 -21.54 -22.72
C GLN A 220 6.37 -22.36 -22.82
N ILE A 221 7.41 -21.98 -22.08
CA ILE A 221 8.70 -22.69 -22.04
C ILE A 221 8.88 -23.55 -20.78
N GLN A 222 7.83 -23.70 -19.99
CA GLN A 222 7.87 -24.47 -18.74
C GLN A 222 8.02 -25.97 -19.04
N THR A 223 8.99 -26.58 -18.39
CA THR A 223 9.23 -28.04 -18.47
C THR A 223 8.84 -28.75 -17.17
N ALA A 224 8.63 -30.04 -17.22
CA ALA A 224 8.36 -30.85 -16.04
C ALA A 224 9.53 -30.74 -15.04
N CYS A 225 9.21 -30.74 -13.75
CA CYS A 225 10.22 -30.73 -12.70
C CYS A 225 11.07 -31.99 -12.74
N ILE A 226 12.39 -31.85 -12.81
CA ILE A 226 13.36 -32.95 -12.78
C ILE A 226 13.71 -33.41 -11.35
N ASN A 227 13.06 -32.86 -10.34
CA ASN A 227 13.25 -33.17 -8.90
C ASN A 227 14.71 -33.06 -8.41
N CYS A 228 15.49 -32.13 -8.93
CA CYS A 228 16.89 -31.94 -8.55
C CYS A 228 17.12 -31.28 -7.18
N GLY A 229 16.08 -30.77 -6.52
CA GLY A 229 16.11 -30.15 -5.19
C GLY A 229 16.74 -28.75 -5.10
N ARG A 230 17.28 -28.18 -6.18
CA ARG A 230 17.98 -26.88 -6.16
C ARG A 230 17.13 -25.69 -5.70
N CYS A 231 15.81 -25.78 -5.77
CA CYS A 231 14.90 -24.73 -5.33
C CYS A 231 14.50 -24.85 -3.85
N VAL A 232 14.96 -25.89 -3.16
CA VAL A 232 14.58 -26.21 -1.76
C VAL A 232 15.77 -26.03 -0.80
N SER A 233 16.97 -25.80 -1.36
CA SER A 233 18.22 -25.59 -0.61
C SER A 233 18.43 -24.17 -0.12
#